data_a611d77f0d47f0429056a8598d60afa2
#
_entry.id   a611d77f0d47f0429056a8598d60afa2
#
_cell.length_a   1.000
_cell.length_b   1.000
_cell.length_c   1.000
_cell.angle_alpha   90.00
_cell.angle_beta   90.00
_cell.angle_gamma   90.00
#
_symmetry.space_group_name_H-M   'P 1'
#
loop_
_entity.id
_entity.type
_entity.pdbx_description
1 polymer ?
#
loop_
_entity_poly.entity_id
_entity_poly.type
_entity_poly.pdbx_seq_one_letter_code
_entity_poly.pdbx_strand_id
1 'polypeptide(L)'
;LSINEGSVWAGRGLSGRSQVGVTLSYGSVTAVLAPEIWGTQNLDFQTFSYPENIPRPGDIGERMRHPLASPFHYPPHSIDLPQRLGYDSGMSLGPGQSSLSWESASVRIGVATESFRWGPSIRNPFLVSNNAQGFPRLFAQTTKPFESPIGDVHAQWILGRLEESSYFDNDPENDHRSLSGVIVTLNPSFEPNLSVGIGRVVYAPALGFMDLPTAAFDFVRSVGPVASETSDEQRPLGPDRIFSIFAHWSFPDAGLETWMEWGRSEEPRSIRDFLEAPHHSRGYTLGLRHDQSTTNSARLAIEAEITSLEPSQSFRLKKHGEWYTSRRVIQGYTHKGRVIGAGIGPSGSSQWLAVDWVAPRWNLGLFGTRMRLENE
;
A
#
# COMPACT_ATOMS: atom_id res chain seq x y z
N LEU A 1 4.86 9.23 14.51
CA LEU A 1 4.63 8.69 13.17
C LEU A 1 3.31 7.95 13.16
N SER A 2 2.42 8.39 12.30
CA SER A 2 1.11 7.79 12.07
C SER A 2 1.22 6.85 10.88
N ILE A 3 1.12 5.54 11.12
CA ILE A 3 1.09 4.53 10.05
C ILE A 3 -0.12 3.62 10.22
N ASN A 4 -0.68 3.14 9.11
CA ASN A 4 -1.85 2.25 9.08
C ASN A 4 -3.12 2.85 9.70
N GLU A 5 -3.31 4.17 9.59
CA GLU A 5 -4.46 4.89 10.16
C GLU A 5 -5.46 5.40 9.11
N GLY A 6 -5.26 5.02 7.86
CA GLY A 6 -6.17 5.35 6.76
C GLY A 6 -6.28 6.86 6.52
N SER A 7 -7.49 7.39 6.63
CA SER A 7 -7.78 8.81 6.41
C SER A 7 -7.23 9.75 7.50
N VAL A 8 -6.98 9.24 8.70
CA VAL A 8 -6.64 10.09 9.85
C VAL A 8 -5.20 10.55 9.78
N TRP A 9 -4.99 11.86 9.76
CA TRP A 9 -3.69 12.44 10.07
C TRP A 9 -3.57 12.61 11.58
N ALA A 10 -2.86 11.69 12.23
CA ALA A 10 -2.53 11.82 13.64
C ALA A 10 -1.30 12.73 13.81
N GLY A 11 -1.49 14.01 13.61
CA GLY A 11 -0.50 15.04 13.91
C GLY A 11 -0.21 15.13 15.40
N ARG A 12 0.67 16.06 15.79
CA ARG A 12 0.95 16.32 17.20
C ARG A 12 -0.30 16.85 17.91
N GLY A 13 -0.61 16.34 19.09
CA GLY A 13 -1.78 16.68 19.88
C GLY A 13 -2.89 15.64 19.77
N LEU A 14 -4.12 16.03 20.07
CA LEU A 14 -5.27 15.15 19.99
C LEU A 14 -5.77 15.00 18.56
N SER A 15 -6.05 13.77 18.19
CA SER A 15 -6.74 13.43 16.94
C SER A 15 -7.85 12.46 17.23
N GLY A 16 -8.94 12.55 16.50
CA GLY A 16 -10.11 11.69 16.69
C GLY A 16 -10.80 11.40 15.38
N ARG A 17 -11.45 10.24 15.31
CA ARG A 17 -12.29 9.81 14.19
C ARG A 17 -13.61 9.27 14.70
N SER A 18 -14.69 9.61 13.99
CA SER A 18 -16.00 9.02 14.16
C SER A 18 -16.50 8.49 12.82
N GLN A 19 -17.12 7.33 12.86
CA GLN A 19 -17.72 6.68 11.70
C GLN A 19 -19.05 6.08 12.09
N VAL A 20 -20.07 6.30 11.27
CA VAL A 20 -21.40 5.72 11.43
C VAL A 20 -21.80 5.14 10.08
N GLY A 21 -22.36 3.94 10.09
CA GLY A 21 -22.71 3.27 8.85
C GLY A 21 -24.03 2.53 8.92
N VAL A 22 -24.60 2.31 7.72
CA VAL A 22 -25.76 1.49 7.47
C VAL A 22 -25.50 0.57 6.31
N THR A 23 -25.96 -0.67 6.41
CA THR A 23 -25.93 -1.66 5.33
C THR A 23 -27.35 -1.94 4.87
N LEU A 24 -27.58 -1.84 3.57
CA LEU A 24 -28.86 -2.15 2.92
C LEU A 24 -28.61 -3.28 1.91
N SER A 25 -29.38 -4.35 2.00
CA SER A 25 -29.29 -5.47 1.03
C SER A 25 -30.66 -5.75 0.44
N TYR A 26 -30.70 -5.87 -0.90
CA TYR A 26 -31.90 -6.24 -1.64
C TYR A 26 -31.52 -7.20 -2.78
N GLY A 27 -31.96 -8.44 -2.69
CA GLY A 27 -31.57 -9.48 -3.64
C GLY A 27 -30.05 -9.64 -3.70
N SER A 28 -29.49 -9.47 -4.89
CA SER A 28 -28.05 -9.54 -5.14
C SER A 28 -27.31 -8.23 -4.94
N VAL A 29 -28.00 -7.16 -4.56
CA VAL A 29 -27.39 -5.84 -4.39
C VAL A 29 -27.17 -5.53 -2.92
N THR A 30 -25.97 -5.10 -2.57
CA THR A 30 -25.63 -4.62 -1.22
C THR A 30 -25.00 -3.24 -1.31
N ALA A 31 -25.57 -2.30 -0.55
CA ALA A 31 -25.05 -0.96 -0.37
C ALA A 31 -24.59 -0.80 1.07
N VAL A 32 -23.36 -0.38 1.27
CA VAL A 32 -22.80 0.04 2.58
C VAL A 32 -22.55 1.54 2.47
N LEU A 33 -23.16 2.29 3.38
CA LEU A 33 -22.93 3.72 3.50
C LEU A 33 -22.34 3.97 4.88
N ALA A 34 -21.04 4.26 4.95
CA ALA A 34 -20.29 4.41 6.19
C ALA A 34 -19.32 5.60 6.12
N PRO A 35 -19.87 6.84 5.98
CA PRO A 35 -19.04 8.04 5.96
C PRO A 35 -18.26 8.18 7.27
N GLU A 36 -17.14 8.89 7.18
CA GLU A 36 -16.29 9.16 8.33
C GLU A 36 -15.96 10.63 8.44
N ILE A 37 -15.86 11.09 9.68
CA ILE A 37 -15.37 12.42 10.03
C ILE A 37 -14.15 12.24 10.94
N TRP A 38 -13.09 12.97 10.65
CA TRP A 38 -11.92 12.99 11.53
C TRP A 38 -11.41 14.42 11.74
N GLY A 39 -10.74 14.63 12.85
CA GLY A 39 -10.14 15.91 13.18
C GLY A 39 -8.82 15.72 13.93
N THR A 40 -7.96 16.72 13.82
CA THR A 40 -6.66 16.77 14.50
C THR A 40 -6.35 18.18 14.99
N GLN A 41 -5.70 18.29 16.14
CA GLN A 41 -5.14 19.55 16.62
C GLN A 41 -3.95 19.98 15.80
N ASN A 42 -3.20 19.05 15.24
CA ASN A 42 -2.05 19.28 14.38
C ASN A 42 -1.10 20.36 14.95
N LEU A 43 -0.76 20.27 16.23
CA LEU A 43 0.13 21.22 16.91
C LEU A 43 1.49 21.27 16.22
N ASP A 44 2.15 22.42 16.30
CA ASP A 44 3.47 22.63 15.70
C ASP A 44 4.52 21.65 16.13
N PHE A 45 5.31 21.17 15.18
CA PHE A 45 6.51 20.38 15.39
C PHE A 45 7.55 20.75 14.33
N GLN A 46 8.80 20.48 14.65
CA GLN A 46 9.90 20.80 13.76
C GLN A 46 9.85 19.88 12.52
N THR A 47 9.76 20.48 11.35
CA THR A 47 9.92 19.81 10.06
C THR A 47 11.33 19.96 9.56
N PHE A 48 11.74 19.06 8.68
CA PHE A 48 13.03 19.18 8.01
C PHE A 48 13.02 20.37 7.07
N SER A 49 14.01 21.23 7.17
CA SER A 49 14.21 22.37 6.24
C SER A 49 15.40 22.04 5.36
N TYR A 50 15.24 22.09 4.06
CA TYR A 50 16.36 22.02 3.15
C TYR A 50 17.26 23.24 3.34
N PRO A 51 18.58 23.03 3.53
CA PRO A 51 19.53 24.14 3.53
C PRO A 51 19.43 24.92 2.20
N GLU A 52 19.36 26.25 2.29
CA GLU A 52 19.23 27.14 1.11
C GLU A 52 20.35 26.95 0.07
N ASN A 53 21.50 26.43 0.49
CA ASN A 53 22.70 26.29 -0.33
C ASN A 53 22.86 24.90 -0.98
N ILE A 54 21.95 23.98 -0.75
CA ILE A 54 21.98 22.67 -1.42
C ILE A 54 21.09 22.80 -2.67
N PRO A 55 21.65 22.70 -3.90
CA PRO A 55 20.84 22.60 -5.09
C PRO A 55 19.87 21.42 -4.90
N ARG A 56 18.58 21.70 -4.93
CA ARG A 56 17.57 20.64 -4.86
C ARG A 56 17.68 19.85 -6.14
N PRO A 57 18.16 18.62 -6.09
CA PRO A 57 18.38 17.86 -7.30
C PRO A 57 17.04 17.53 -7.96
N GLY A 58 16.96 17.68 -9.27
CA GLY A 58 15.82 17.31 -10.10
C GLY A 58 14.65 18.27 -9.96
N ASP A 59 14.83 19.42 -10.52
CA ASP A 59 13.81 20.44 -10.64
C ASP A 59 12.54 19.93 -11.34
N ILE A 60 11.59 19.53 -10.51
CA ILE A 60 10.23 19.98 -10.77
C ILE A 60 10.30 21.44 -10.36
N GLY A 61 10.58 22.36 -11.28
CA GLY A 61 11.03 23.73 -11.08
C GLY A 61 10.77 24.30 -9.69
N GLU A 62 11.71 25.03 -9.10
CA GLU A 62 11.63 25.64 -7.76
C GLU A 62 10.29 26.32 -7.45
N ARG A 63 9.50 26.58 -8.47
CA ARG A 63 8.20 27.26 -8.43
C ARG A 63 7.03 26.38 -7.96
N MET A 64 7.18 25.06 -7.93
CA MET A 64 6.04 24.15 -7.75
C MET A 64 6.02 23.40 -6.42
N ARG A 65 7.09 23.41 -5.64
CA ARG A 65 7.12 22.65 -4.39
C ARG A 65 6.44 23.35 -3.24
N HIS A 66 5.53 22.61 -2.61
CA HIS A 66 4.97 23.02 -1.34
C HIS A 66 6.05 22.94 -0.22
N PRO A 67 6.10 23.91 0.74
CA PRO A 67 7.07 23.90 1.86
C PRO A 67 7.00 22.64 2.73
N LEU A 68 5.84 21.99 2.80
CA LEU A 68 5.63 20.75 3.55
C LEU A 68 5.87 19.47 2.73
N ALA A 69 6.26 19.59 1.46
CA ALA A 69 6.55 18.44 0.61
C ALA A 69 7.59 17.52 1.24
N SER A 70 7.60 16.27 0.81
CA SER A 70 8.51 15.25 1.29
C SER A 70 9.97 15.70 1.25
N PRO A 71 10.75 15.47 2.31
CA PRO A 71 12.20 15.55 2.25
C PRO A 71 12.81 14.38 1.46
N PHE A 72 12.09 13.28 1.31
CA PHE A 72 12.50 12.07 0.57
C PHE A 72 12.37 12.29 -0.92
N HIS A 73 13.29 13.05 -1.46
CA HIS A 73 13.29 13.38 -2.87
C HIS A 73 14.66 13.08 -3.46
N TYR A 74 14.72 11.92 -4.06
CA TYR A 74 15.92 11.46 -4.75
C TYR A 74 15.76 11.65 -6.25
N PRO A 75 16.33 12.68 -6.84
CA PRO A 75 16.27 12.80 -8.30
C PRO A 75 16.94 11.61 -8.99
N PRO A 76 16.31 11.10 -10.01
CA PRO A 76 15.08 11.61 -10.66
C PRO A 76 13.76 11.05 -10.07
N HIS A 77 13.79 10.37 -8.94
CA HIS A 77 12.62 9.77 -8.29
C HIS A 77 12.00 10.74 -7.28
N SER A 78 10.68 10.70 -7.12
CA SER A 78 9.96 11.51 -6.15
C SER A 78 8.74 10.79 -5.59
N ILE A 79 8.16 11.36 -4.53
CA ILE A 79 7.00 10.82 -3.84
C ILE A 79 6.20 11.94 -3.17
N ASP A 80 4.87 11.85 -3.24
CA ASP A 80 3.95 12.68 -2.48
C ASP A 80 3.77 12.08 -1.07
N LEU A 81 4.69 12.45 -0.17
CA LEU A 81 4.69 12.01 1.22
C LEU A 81 5.04 13.20 2.12
N PRO A 82 4.12 14.15 2.29
CA PRO A 82 4.38 15.39 3.01
C PRO A 82 4.74 15.12 4.46
N GLN A 83 5.64 15.93 4.99
CA GLN A 83 6.10 15.87 6.38
C GLN A 83 4.98 16.18 7.37
N ARG A 84 4.01 16.99 6.91
CA ARG A 84 2.89 17.47 7.70
C ARG A 84 1.73 17.81 6.76
N LEU A 85 0.52 17.50 7.15
CA LEU A 85 -0.68 17.88 6.41
C LEU A 85 -1.24 19.22 6.95
N GLY A 86 -0.71 20.33 6.44
CA GLY A 86 -1.09 21.69 6.84
C GLY A 86 -0.44 22.18 8.13
N TYR A 87 -0.63 23.45 8.44
CA TYR A 87 -0.09 24.11 9.62
C TYR A 87 -1.11 24.22 10.75
N ASP A 88 -2.39 24.18 10.42
CA ASP A 88 -3.48 24.43 11.36
C ASP A 88 -4.19 23.14 11.80
N SER A 89 -5.01 23.24 12.83
CA SER A 89 -5.98 22.21 13.16
C SER A 89 -6.92 21.98 11.97
N GLY A 90 -7.23 20.72 11.71
CA GLY A 90 -8.06 20.34 10.57
C GLY A 90 -9.19 19.40 10.93
N MET A 91 -10.26 19.47 10.14
CA MET A 91 -11.37 18.52 10.17
C MET A 91 -11.70 18.13 8.73
N SER A 92 -11.96 16.86 8.50
CA SER A 92 -12.33 16.34 7.19
C SER A 92 -13.51 15.38 7.29
N LEU A 93 -14.38 15.46 6.30
CA LEU A 93 -15.50 14.54 6.09
C LEU A 93 -15.26 13.80 4.78
N GLY A 94 -15.35 12.48 4.82
CA GLY A 94 -15.15 11.64 3.64
C GLY A 94 -16.18 10.52 3.51
N PRO A 95 -16.24 9.85 2.35
CA PRO A 95 -17.14 8.73 2.12
C PRO A 95 -16.80 7.51 2.99
N GLY A 96 -15.63 7.47 3.58
CA GLY A 96 -15.19 6.43 4.52
C GLY A 96 -15.24 5.02 3.91
N GLN A 97 -15.82 4.09 4.67
CA GLN A 97 -15.89 2.67 4.31
C GLN A 97 -17.18 2.34 3.53
N SER A 98 -17.45 3.08 2.46
CA SER A 98 -18.69 2.94 1.68
C SER A 98 -18.49 2.12 0.42
N SER A 99 -19.52 1.33 0.06
CA SER A 99 -19.52 0.51 -1.16
C SER A 99 -20.92 0.24 -1.68
N LEU A 100 -21.01 0.02 -2.99
CA LEU A 100 -22.18 -0.51 -3.66
C LEU A 100 -21.75 -1.68 -4.52
N SER A 101 -22.33 -2.84 -4.30
CA SER A 101 -21.95 -4.06 -5.00
C SER A 101 -23.14 -4.89 -5.42
N TRP A 102 -22.94 -5.61 -6.51
CA TRP A 102 -23.79 -6.67 -6.98
C TRP A 102 -23.04 -8.00 -6.89
N GLU A 103 -23.71 -9.02 -6.38
CA GLU A 103 -23.15 -10.34 -6.18
C GLU A 103 -23.96 -11.40 -6.89
N SER A 104 -23.28 -12.25 -7.64
CA SER A 104 -23.81 -13.49 -8.20
C SER A 104 -23.27 -14.69 -7.41
N ALA A 105 -23.58 -15.91 -7.89
CA ALA A 105 -23.12 -17.14 -7.22
C ALA A 105 -21.59 -17.23 -7.07
N SER A 106 -20.80 -16.60 -7.93
CA SER A 106 -19.35 -16.77 -7.98
C SER A 106 -18.56 -15.47 -8.06
N VAL A 107 -19.22 -14.34 -8.38
CA VAL A 107 -18.53 -13.07 -8.62
C VAL A 107 -19.26 -11.94 -7.94
N ARG A 108 -18.52 -11.05 -7.31
CA ARG A 108 -18.99 -9.76 -6.78
C ARG A 108 -18.29 -8.63 -7.53
N ILE A 109 -19.07 -7.69 -8.04
CA ILE A 109 -18.59 -6.48 -8.71
C ILE A 109 -19.18 -5.25 -8.03
N GLY A 110 -18.49 -4.12 -8.07
CA GLY A 110 -19.01 -2.92 -7.45
C GLY A 110 -18.09 -1.72 -7.52
N VAL A 111 -18.53 -0.69 -6.82
CA VAL A 111 -17.76 0.54 -6.55
C VAL A 111 -17.54 0.67 -5.05
N ALA A 112 -16.39 1.15 -4.63
CA ALA A 112 -16.08 1.29 -3.22
C ALA A 112 -15.08 2.40 -2.96
N THR A 113 -15.13 2.92 -1.72
CA THR A 113 -14.12 3.81 -1.14
C THR A 113 -13.53 3.22 0.13
N GLU A 114 -13.96 2.02 0.53
CA GLU A 114 -13.46 1.32 1.70
C GLU A 114 -11.97 0.99 1.58
N SER A 115 -11.27 0.98 2.70
CA SER A 115 -9.91 0.45 2.79
C SER A 115 -9.93 -1.07 2.63
N PHE A 116 -8.90 -1.62 1.99
CA PHE A 116 -8.74 -3.06 1.83
C PHE A 116 -7.25 -3.39 1.88
N ARG A 117 -6.93 -4.68 1.95
CA ARG A 117 -5.56 -5.14 2.05
C ARG A 117 -5.32 -6.32 1.11
N TRP A 118 -4.17 -6.33 0.47
CA TRP A 118 -3.69 -7.42 -0.37
C TRP A 118 -2.44 -8.06 0.22
N GLY A 119 -2.39 -9.37 0.21
CA GLY A 119 -1.30 -10.15 0.78
C GLY A 119 -1.52 -10.54 2.24
N PRO A 120 -0.67 -11.42 2.77
CA PRO A 120 -0.79 -11.98 4.12
C PRO A 120 -0.16 -11.11 5.20
N SER A 121 0.67 -10.14 4.83
CA SER A 121 1.38 -9.27 5.78
C SER A 121 0.39 -8.47 6.64
N ILE A 122 0.61 -8.44 7.93
CA ILE A 122 -0.32 -7.82 8.88
C ILE A 122 -0.05 -6.32 9.00
N ARG A 123 1.22 -5.94 9.09
CA ARG A 123 1.63 -4.56 9.32
C ARG A 123 2.00 -3.83 8.03
N ASN A 124 2.74 -4.51 7.16
CA ASN A 124 3.36 -3.89 5.98
C ASN A 124 3.12 -4.69 4.70
N PRO A 125 1.88 -4.90 4.25
CA PRO A 125 1.61 -5.48 2.93
C PRO A 125 2.12 -4.54 1.84
N PHE A 126 2.70 -5.10 0.78
CA PHE A 126 3.43 -4.30 -0.20
C PHE A 126 2.54 -3.56 -1.19
N LEU A 127 1.46 -4.19 -1.64
CA LEU A 127 0.64 -3.63 -2.71
C LEU A 127 -0.44 -2.70 -2.18
N VAL A 128 -1.25 -3.15 -1.26
CA VAL A 128 -2.35 -2.36 -0.68
C VAL A 128 -2.46 -2.64 0.81
N SER A 129 -2.51 -1.60 1.59
CA SER A 129 -2.70 -1.63 3.04
C SER A 129 -3.78 -0.62 3.46
N ASN A 130 -4.01 -0.54 4.76
CA ASN A 130 -4.82 0.52 5.35
C ASN A 130 -3.99 1.74 5.78
N ASN A 131 -2.76 1.90 5.27
CA ASN A 131 -1.93 3.07 5.60
C ASN A 131 -2.47 4.35 4.94
N ALA A 132 -2.81 4.28 3.64
CA ALA A 132 -3.58 5.34 3.00
C ALA A 132 -5.08 5.13 3.25
N GLN A 133 -5.87 6.21 3.13
CA GLN A 133 -7.32 6.06 3.08
C GLN A 133 -7.75 5.25 1.85
N GLY A 134 -8.95 4.66 1.91
CA GLY A 134 -9.53 4.02 0.73
C GLY A 134 -9.80 5.05 -0.37
N PHE A 135 -9.66 4.64 -1.61
CA PHE A 135 -9.83 5.47 -2.79
C PHE A 135 -11.01 5.01 -3.64
N PRO A 136 -11.65 5.91 -4.41
CA PRO A 136 -12.71 5.54 -5.33
C PRO A 136 -12.22 4.51 -6.32
N ARG A 137 -12.87 3.34 -6.37
CA ARG A 137 -12.49 2.25 -7.27
C ARG A 137 -13.68 1.42 -7.74
N LEU A 138 -13.55 0.90 -8.92
CA LEU A 138 -14.28 -0.28 -9.39
C LEU A 138 -13.56 -1.53 -8.90
N PHE A 139 -14.30 -2.58 -8.60
CA PHE A 139 -13.70 -3.87 -8.27
C PHE A 139 -14.53 -5.03 -8.83
N ALA A 140 -13.84 -6.13 -9.08
CA ALA A 140 -14.43 -7.43 -9.36
C ALA A 140 -13.64 -8.49 -8.60
N GLN A 141 -14.33 -9.40 -7.92
CA GLN A 141 -13.69 -10.45 -7.13
C GLN A 141 -14.52 -11.73 -7.12
N THR A 142 -13.86 -12.85 -6.93
CA THR A 142 -14.53 -14.12 -6.68
C THR A 142 -15.15 -14.10 -5.28
N THR A 143 -16.40 -14.56 -5.15
CA THR A 143 -17.11 -14.75 -3.87
C THR A 143 -16.92 -16.17 -3.35
N LYS A 144 -16.75 -17.12 -4.26
CA LYS A 144 -16.37 -18.51 -3.99
C LYS A 144 -15.12 -18.83 -4.77
N PRO A 145 -14.27 -19.72 -4.27
CA PRO A 145 -13.11 -20.15 -5.03
C PRO A 145 -13.56 -20.80 -6.35
N PHE A 146 -12.76 -20.57 -7.36
CA PHE A 146 -12.84 -21.34 -8.59
C PHE A 146 -12.08 -22.63 -8.38
N GLU A 147 -12.82 -23.74 -8.31
CA GLU A 147 -12.23 -25.08 -8.15
C GLU A 147 -11.45 -25.49 -9.41
N SER A 148 -10.21 -25.89 -9.24
CA SER A 148 -9.34 -26.37 -10.31
C SER A 148 -8.64 -27.68 -9.91
N PRO A 149 -8.11 -28.44 -10.87
CA PRO A 149 -7.35 -29.68 -10.55
C PRO A 149 -6.12 -29.45 -9.65
N ILE A 150 -5.58 -28.25 -9.61
CA ILE A 150 -4.41 -27.89 -8.81
C ILE A 150 -4.76 -27.26 -7.47
N GLY A 151 -6.03 -26.89 -7.26
CA GLY A 151 -6.51 -26.24 -6.03
C GLY A 151 -7.55 -25.16 -6.29
N ASP A 152 -7.93 -24.51 -5.22
CA ASP A 152 -8.93 -23.46 -5.19
C ASP A 152 -8.33 -22.10 -5.50
N VAL A 153 -8.87 -21.40 -6.50
CA VAL A 153 -8.35 -20.12 -6.98
C VAL A 153 -9.29 -18.98 -6.58
N HIS A 154 -8.73 -17.96 -5.94
CA HIS A 154 -9.38 -16.67 -5.70
C HIS A 154 -8.72 -15.59 -6.52
N ALA A 155 -9.50 -14.65 -7.04
CA ALA A 155 -8.98 -13.50 -7.77
C ALA A 155 -9.73 -12.23 -7.39
N GLN A 156 -9.01 -11.11 -7.36
CA GLN A 156 -9.58 -9.79 -7.23
C GLN A 156 -8.90 -8.85 -8.21
N TRP A 157 -9.69 -8.04 -8.90
CA TRP A 157 -9.27 -6.97 -9.79
C TRP A 157 -9.81 -5.64 -9.28
N ILE A 158 -9.03 -4.58 -9.48
CA ILE A 158 -9.41 -3.21 -9.15
C ILE A 158 -9.02 -2.23 -10.26
N LEU A 159 -9.81 -1.18 -10.38
CA LEU A 159 -9.49 0.03 -11.13
C LEU A 159 -9.84 1.23 -10.27
N GLY A 160 -8.84 1.97 -9.79
CA GLY A 160 -9.01 3.08 -8.88
C GLY A 160 -8.52 4.41 -9.44
N ARG A 161 -8.98 5.48 -8.82
CA ARG A 161 -8.49 6.85 -9.02
C ARG A 161 -7.76 7.29 -7.76
N LEU A 162 -6.51 7.66 -7.93
CA LEU A 162 -5.67 8.24 -6.89
C LEU A 162 -5.64 9.76 -7.03
N GLU A 163 -5.48 10.42 -5.91
CA GLU A 163 -5.38 11.88 -5.81
C GLU A 163 -4.08 12.27 -5.12
N GLU A 164 -3.52 13.39 -5.55
CA GLU A 164 -2.38 14.04 -4.93
C GLU A 164 -2.79 14.69 -3.61
N SER A 165 -1.82 14.96 -2.73
CA SER A 165 -2.03 15.83 -1.58
C SER A 165 -1.89 17.29 -1.97
N SER A 166 -2.60 18.17 -1.28
CA SER A 166 -2.45 19.62 -1.46
C SER A 166 -1.09 20.17 -0.99
N TYR A 167 -0.15 19.28 -0.66
CA TYR A 167 1.15 19.64 -0.08
C TYR A 167 2.33 19.08 -0.87
N PHE A 168 2.10 18.63 -2.09
CA PHE A 168 3.14 18.12 -2.97
C PHE A 168 3.65 19.20 -3.91
N ASP A 169 2.82 19.67 -4.82
CA ASP A 169 3.15 20.77 -5.73
C ASP A 169 1.94 21.71 -5.97
N ASN A 170 2.01 22.59 -6.94
CA ASN A 170 0.94 23.52 -7.31
C ASN A 170 0.49 23.32 -8.76
N ASP A 171 0.70 22.14 -9.33
CA ASP A 171 0.32 21.81 -10.70
C ASP A 171 -0.98 21.00 -10.74
N PRO A 172 -2.14 21.62 -11.03
CA PRO A 172 -3.40 20.91 -11.05
C PRO A 172 -3.56 19.95 -12.22
N GLU A 173 -2.65 19.96 -13.20
CA GLU A 173 -2.74 19.09 -14.38
C GLU A 173 -2.29 17.66 -14.07
N ASN A 174 -1.57 17.43 -12.97
CA ASN A 174 -1.03 16.14 -12.60
C ASN A 174 -1.68 15.51 -11.35
N ASP A 175 -2.65 16.17 -10.71
CA ASP A 175 -3.28 15.79 -9.45
C ASP A 175 -3.85 14.36 -9.43
N HIS A 176 -4.16 13.79 -10.59
CA HIS A 176 -4.89 12.54 -10.69
C HIS A 176 -4.09 11.44 -11.36
N ARG A 177 -4.29 10.21 -10.84
CA ARG A 177 -3.65 9.00 -11.36
C ARG A 177 -4.64 7.85 -11.41
N SER A 178 -4.47 6.97 -12.38
CA SER A 178 -5.14 5.68 -12.41
C SER A 178 -4.34 4.64 -11.64
N LEU A 179 -5.02 3.69 -11.03
CA LEU A 179 -4.45 2.49 -10.42
C LEU A 179 -5.22 1.28 -10.93
N SER A 180 -4.55 0.40 -11.64
CA SER A 180 -5.07 -0.90 -12.06
C SER A 180 -4.33 -2.00 -11.35
N GLY A 181 -5.04 -3.01 -10.85
CA GLY A 181 -4.38 -4.08 -10.11
C GLY A 181 -5.14 -5.39 -10.14
N VAL A 182 -4.39 -6.46 -9.95
CA VAL A 182 -4.91 -7.81 -9.79
C VAL A 182 -4.15 -8.55 -8.72
N ILE A 183 -4.86 -9.37 -7.95
CA ILE A 183 -4.26 -10.35 -7.05
C ILE A 183 -4.95 -11.70 -7.30
N VAL A 184 -4.14 -12.75 -7.35
CA VAL A 184 -4.61 -14.14 -7.49
C VAL A 184 -3.99 -14.97 -6.38
N THR A 185 -4.82 -15.75 -5.70
CA THR A 185 -4.41 -16.67 -4.64
C THR A 185 -4.85 -18.08 -5.00
N LEU A 186 -3.96 -19.03 -4.82
CA LEU A 186 -4.19 -20.46 -4.99
C LEU A 186 -4.04 -21.17 -3.63
N ASN A 187 -5.03 -21.96 -3.28
CA ASN A 187 -4.95 -22.94 -2.17
C ASN A 187 -4.77 -24.32 -2.79
N PRO A 188 -3.54 -24.87 -2.78
CA PRO A 188 -3.25 -26.11 -3.49
C PRO A 188 -4.03 -27.31 -2.94
N SER A 189 -4.52 -28.19 -3.81
CA SER A 189 -5.28 -29.39 -3.38
C SER A 189 -4.47 -30.36 -2.51
N PHE A 190 -3.13 -30.37 -2.67
CA PHE A 190 -2.24 -31.25 -1.89
C PHE A 190 -1.94 -30.71 -0.48
N GLU A 191 -2.18 -29.42 -0.21
CA GLU A 191 -1.96 -28.77 1.09
C GLU A 191 -3.00 -27.67 1.29
N PRO A 192 -4.20 -27.99 1.80
CA PRO A 192 -5.30 -27.04 1.94
C PRO A 192 -5.03 -25.88 2.91
N ASN A 193 -4.07 -26.06 3.81
CA ASN A 193 -3.68 -25.03 4.78
C ASN A 193 -2.63 -24.05 4.24
N LEU A 194 -2.15 -24.26 3.01
CA LEU A 194 -1.24 -23.37 2.31
C LEU A 194 -2.02 -22.49 1.35
N SER A 195 -1.74 -21.19 1.35
CA SER A 195 -2.17 -20.23 0.35
C SER A 195 -0.95 -19.61 -0.29
N VAL A 196 -0.84 -19.64 -1.60
CA VAL A 196 0.20 -18.95 -2.36
C VAL A 196 -0.43 -17.97 -3.31
N GLY A 197 0.19 -16.83 -3.54
CA GLY A 197 -0.41 -15.86 -4.43
C GLY A 197 0.59 -14.91 -5.07
N ILE A 198 0.07 -14.20 -6.06
CA ILE A 198 0.77 -13.17 -6.80
C ILE A 198 -0.15 -11.97 -6.95
N GLY A 199 0.40 -10.79 -6.76
CA GLY A 199 -0.28 -9.53 -6.99
C GLY A 199 0.55 -8.58 -7.83
N ARG A 200 -0.11 -7.77 -8.63
CA ARG A 200 0.51 -6.73 -9.43
C ARG A 200 -0.38 -5.52 -9.50
N VAL A 201 0.23 -4.34 -9.37
CA VAL A 201 -0.41 -3.04 -9.57
C VAL A 201 0.38 -2.23 -10.59
N VAL A 202 -0.35 -1.47 -11.39
CA VAL A 202 0.17 -0.49 -12.33
C VAL A 202 -0.55 0.82 -12.08
N TYR A 203 0.20 1.90 -11.95
CA TYR A 203 -0.33 3.23 -11.77
C TYR A 203 0.26 4.19 -12.79
N ALA A 204 -0.54 5.15 -13.25
CA ALA A 204 -0.18 6.04 -14.33
C ALA A 204 -0.82 7.41 -14.15
N PRO A 205 -0.23 8.50 -14.69
CA PRO A 205 -0.91 9.79 -14.78
C PRO A 205 -2.25 9.65 -15.49
N ALA A 206 -3.29 10.33 -15.00
CA ALA A 206 -4.62 10.34 -15.60
C ALA A 206 -5.15 11.78 -15.59
N LEU A 207 -5.33 12.36 -16.76
CA LEU A 207 -5.80 13.75 -16.91
C LEU A 207 -7.29 13.89 -16.58
N GLY A 208 -8.06 12.81 -16.67
CA GLY A 208 -9.49 12.84 -16.40
C GLY A 208 -10.14 11.49 -16.18
N PHE A 209 -11.44 11.48 -15.89
CA PHE A 209 -12.23 10.26 -15.72
C PHE A 209 -12.27 9.39 -16.96
N MET A 210 -12.13 9.97 -18.15
CA MET A 210 -12.16 9.25 -19.42
C MET A 210 -10.90 8.40 -19.67
N ASP A 211 -9.82 8.66 -18.92
CA ASP A 211 -8.59 7.89 -19.02
C ASP A 211 -8.63 6.59 -18.18
N LEU A 212 -9.54 6.53 -17.19
CA LEU A 212 -9.67 5.35 -16.33
C LEU A 212 -10.02 4.07 -17.10
N PRO A 213 -10.99 4.06 -18.05
CA PRO A 213 -11.31 2.84 -18.79
C PRO A 213 -10.13 2.28 -19.58
N THR A 214 -9.24 3.14 -20.09
CA THR A 214 -8.04 2.70 -20.83
C THR A 214 -7.03 2.01 -19.91
N ALA A 215 -7.00 2.38 -18.63
CA ALA A 215 -6.13 1.79 -17.62
C ALA A 215 -6.66 0.46 -17.03
N ALA A 216 -7.90 0.06 -17.35
CA ALA A 216 -8.57 -1.09 -16.72
C ALA A 216 -7.76 -2.38 -16.77
N PHE A 217 -6.98 -2.57 -17.82
CA PHE A 217 -6.16 -3.75 -18.05
C PHE A 217 -4.65 -3.45 -18.05
N ASP A 218 -4.22 -2.29 -17.54
CA ASP A 218 -2.81 -1.95 -17.50
C ASP A 218 -1.99 -2.93 -16.66
N PHE A 219 -2.60 -3.62 -15.70
CA PHE A 219 -1.93 -4.68 -14.94
C PHE A 219 -1.41 -5.83 -15.81
N VAL A 220 -1.94 -6.03 -17.02
CA VAL A 220 -1.45 -7.01 -18.00
C VAL A 220 -0.37 -6.41 -18.90
N ARG A 221 -0.33 -5.10 -19.02
CA ARG A 221 0.64 -4.40 -19.88
C ARG A 221 2.06 -4.67 -19.44
N SER A 222 2.91 -5.03 -20.39
CA SER A 222 4.35 -4.98 -20.21
C SER A 222 4.76 -3.50 -20.15
N VAL A 223 5.17 -3.05 -19.01
CA VAL A 223 5.78 -1.72 -18.87
C VAL A 223 7.24 -1.86 -19.28
N GLY A 224 7.57 -1.45 -20.48
CA GLY A 224 8.91 -1.52 -21.01
C GLY A 224 9.96 -0.80 -20.14
N PRO A 225 11.24 -1.16 -20.24
CA PRO A 225 12.30 -0.46 -19.53
C PRO A 225 12.29 1.03 -19.91
N VAL A 226 12.68 1.88 -18.96
CA VAL A 226 13.02 3.26 -19.30
C VAL A 226 14.13 3.19 -20.32
N ALA A 227 13.91 3.69 -21.53
CA ALA A 227 14.99 3.86 -22.50
C ALA A 227 16.12 4.63 -21.81
N SER A 228 17.32 4.15 -22.05
CA SER A 228 18.59 4.56 -21.45
C SER A 228 18.65 5.99 -20.90
N GLU A 229 19.39 6.15 -19.82
CA GLU A 229 19.84 7.37 -19.18
C GLU A 229 20.44 8.41 -20.17
N THR A 230 19.66 8.85 -21.12
CA THR A 230 20.00 10.07 -21.83
C THR A 230 19.60 11.23 -20.91
N SER A 231 20.57 12.05 -20.66
CA SER A 231 20.58 13.25 -19.83
C SER A 231 19.59 14.35 -20.24
N ASP A 232 18.55 14.04 -20.99
CA ASP A 232 17.58 15.02 -21.42
C ASP A 232 16.48 15.21 -20.37
N GLU A 233 16.31 16.47 -20.05
CA GLU A 233 15.42 17.08 -19.04
C GLU A 233 13.93 16.74 -19.15
N GLN A 234 13.51 15.96 -20.11
CA GLN A 234 12.13 15.54 -20.26
C GLN A 234 11.91 14.18 -19.57
N ARG A 235 11.24 14.24 -18.43
CA ARG A 235 10.80 13.05 -17.69
C ARG A 235 9.92 12.18 -18.59
N PRO A 236 10.20 10.90 -18.76
CA PRO A 236 9.31 10.03 -19.51
C PRO A 236 8.04 9.81 -18.66
N LEU A 237 6.98 10.55 -18.96
CA LEU A 237 5.65 10.27 -18.41
C LEU A 237 5.21 8.88 -18.86
N GLY A 238 4.66 8.11 -17.96
CA GLY A 238 4.20 6.76 -18.28
C GLY A 238 3.81 5.96 -17.04
N PRO A 239 3.29 4.75 -17.22
CA PRO A 239 2.93 3.90 -16.10
C PRO A 239 4.15 3.44 -15.32
N ASP A 240 3.94 3.23 -14.02
CA ASP A 240 4.86 2.54 -13.13
C ASP A 240 4.13 1.40 -12.42
N ARG A 241 4.86 0.51 -11.74
CA ARG A 241 4.30 -0.74 -11.25
C ARG A 241 5.02 -1.29 -10.04
N ILE A 242 4.30 -2.12 -9.29
CA ILE A 242 4.82 -2.92 -8.19
C ILE A 242 4.21 -4.31 -8.31
N PHE A 243 4.99 -5.34 -7.99
CA PHE A 243 4.46 -6.69 -7.88
C PHE A 243 4.97 -7.39 -6.62
N SER A 244 4.19 -8.34 -6.13
CA SER A 244 4.58 -9.21 -5.03
C SER A 244 4.14 -10.66 -5.28
N ILE A 245 4.88 -11.58 -4.69
CA ILE A 245 4.49 -12.98 -4.50
C ILE A 245 4.45 -13.25 -3.00
N PHE A 246 3.53 -14.09 -2.57
CA PHE A 246 3.36 -14.36 -1.16
C PHE A 246 2.92 -15.80 -0.89
N ALA A 247 3.15 -16.22 0.34
CA ALA A 247 2.63 -17.46 0.88
C ALA A 247 2.15 -17.24 2.32
N HIS A 248 1.09 -17.92 2.69
CA HIS A 248 0.59 -18.03 4.05
C HIS A 248 0.32 -19.51 4.35
N TRP A 249 0.85 -20.02 5.46
CA TRP A 249 0.72 -21.41 5.83
C TRP A 249 0.27 -21.54 7.28
N SER A 250 -0.85 -22.22 7.48
CA SER A 250 -1.42 -22.49 8.79
C SER A 250 -1.15 -23.92 9.21
N PHE A 251 -0.83 -24.12 10.48
CA PHE A 251 -0.65 -25.41 11.14
C PHE A 251 -1.62 -25.48 12.33
N PRO A 252 -2.91 -25.81 12.11
CA PRO A 252 -3.96 -25.72 13.13
C PRO A 252 -3.66 -26.55 14.38
N ASP A 253 -3.12 -27.75 14.22
CA ASP A 253 -2.79 -28.65 15.34
C ASP A 253 -1.67 -28.09 16.24
N ALA A 254 -0.79 -27.27 15.68
CA ALA A 254 0.29 -26.61 16.40
C ALA A 254 -0.08 -25.20 16.86
N GLY A 255 -1.26 -24.69 16.48
CA GLY A 255 -1.65 -23.29 16.71
C GLY A 255 -0.67 -22.29 16.06
N LEU A 256 -0.05 -22.67 14.94
CA LEU A 256 1.01 -21.91 14.29
C LEU A 256 0.55 -21.43 12.92
N GLU A 257 0.84 -20.17 12.60
CA GLU A 257 0.70 -19.60 11.28
C GLU A 257 2.01 -18.89 10.90
N THR A 258 2.37 -18.95 9.64
CA THR A 258 3.52 -18.23 9.09
C THR A 258 3.17 -17.64 7.75
N TRP A 259 3.75 -16.51 7.44
CA TRP A 259 3.58 -15.87 6.14
C TRP A 259 4.86 -15.23 5.66
N MET A 260 4.95 -15.13 4.36
CA MET A 260 6.00 -14.39 3.67
C MET A 260 5.42 -13.61 2.51
N GLU A 261 5.99 -12.45 2.27
CA GLU A 261 5.75 -11.66 1.06
C GLU A 261 7.09 -11.20 0.52
N TRP A 262 7.29 -11.34 -0.78
CA TRP A 262 8.45 -10.86 -1.48
C TRP A 262 7.98 -10.06 -2.71
N GLY A 263 8.56 -8.91 -2.94
CA GLY A 263 8.15 -8.06 -4.04
C GLY A 263 9.30 -7.24 -4.62
N ARG A 264 9.00 -6.56 -5.72
CA ARG A 264 9.90 -5.60 -6.36
C ARG A 264 9.13 -4.35 -6.78
N SER A 265 9.77 -3.21 -6.59
CA SER A 265 9.29 -1.92 -7.10
C SER A 265 9.65 -1.71 -8.58
N GLU A 266 10.62 -2.45 -9.12
CA GLU A 266 10.97 -2.44 -10.54
C GLU A 266 10.89 -3.86 -11.13
N GLU A 267 10.22 -4.02 -12.27
CA GLU A 267 10.22 -5.29 -12.99
C GLU A 267 11.56 -5.57 -13.66
N PRO A 268 12.00 -6.82 -13.66
CA PRO A 268 13.16 -7.22 -14.44
C PRO A 268 12.87 -7.07 -15.94
N ARG A 269 13.86 -6.65 -16.69
CA ARG A 269 13.75 -6.51 -18.16
C ARG A 269 13.58 -7.86 -18.87
N SER A 270 14.05 -8.92 -18.24
CA SER A 270 14.00 -10.29 -18.77
C SER A 270 14.20 -11.28 -17.62
N ILE A 271 13.92 -12.56 -17.89
CA ILE A 271 14.25 -13.66 -16.94
C ILE A 271 15.75 -13.66 -16.62
N ARG A 272 16.60 -13.36 -17.58
CA ARG A 272 18.05 -13.25 -17.36
C ARG A 272 18.39 -12.12 -16.39
N ASP A 273 17.84 -10.91 -16.57
CA ASP A 273 18.02 -9.78 -15.65
C ASP A 273 17.55 -10.10 -14.23
N PHE A 274 16.46 -10.85 -14.12
CA PHE A 274 15.96 -11.36 -12.83
C PHE A 274 16.96 -12.30 -12.16
N LEU A 275 17.51 -13.25 -12.91
CA LEU A 275 18.46 -14.24 -12.39
C LEU A 275 19.83 -13.63 -12.07
N GLU A 276 20.26 -12.65 -12.84
CA GLU A 276 21.53 -11.93 -12.60
C GLU A 276 21.46 -10.98 -11.39
N ALA A 277 20.30 -10.38 -11.14
CA ALA A 277 20.12 -9.42 -10.05
C ALA A 277 18.78 -9.64 -9.29
N PRO A 278 18.58 -10.79 -8.63
CA PRO A 278 17.32 -11.09 -7.92
C PRO A 278 17.05 -10.14 -6.76
N HIS A 279 18.09 -9.50 -6.25
CA HIS A 279 17.99 -8.55 -5.13
C HIS A 279 17.74 -7.11 -5.54
N HIS A 280 17.66 -6.83 -6.85
CA HIS A 280 17.46 -5.47 -7.35
C HIS A 280 16.03 -4.99 -6.99
N SER A 281 15.90 -3.84 -6.35
CA SER A 281 14.63 -3.21 -5.92
C SER A 281 13.69 -4.12 -5.11
N ARG A 282 14.24 -5.11 -4.39
CA ARG A 282 13.44 -6.07 -3.63
C ARG A 282 12.91 -5.49 -2.32
N GLY A 283 11.79 -6.03 -1.88
CA GLY A 283 11.32 -5.97 -0.49
C GLY A 283 10.94 -7.37 -0.03
N TYR A 284 10.96 -7.61 1.28
CA TYR A 284 10.47 -8.86 1.86
C TYR A 284 9.83 -8.61 3.22
N THR A 285 8.80 -9.41 3.52
CA THR A 285 8.17 -9.52 4.82
C THR A 285 8.13 -10.98 5.22
N LEU A 286 8.42 -11.25 6.47
CA LEU A 286 8.26 -12.56 7.12
C LEU A 286 7.47 -12.36 8.40
N GLY A 287 6.50 -13.22 8.64
CA GLY A 287 5.69 -13.17 9.84
C GLY A 287 5.39 -14.56 10.41
N LEU A 288 5.09 -14.56 11.68
CA LEU A 288 4.78 -15.72 12.48
C LEU A 288 3.72 -15.36 13.50
N ARG A 289 2.75 -16.25 13.70
CA ARG A 289 1.79 -16.20 14.81
C ARG A 289 1.69 -17.56 15.46
N HIS A 290 1.69 -17.58 16.78
CA HIS A 290 1.45 -18.77 17.57
C HIS A 290 0.34 -18.52 18.58
N ASP A 291 -0.71 -19.32 18.51
CA ASP A 291 -1.88 -19.29 19.39
C ASP A 291 -1.85 -20.53 20.31
N GLN A 292 -1.74 -20.31 21.59
CA GLN A 292 -1.75 -21.37 22.59
C GLN A 292 -2.97 -21.24 23.49
N SER A 293 -3.80 -22.29 23.52
CA SER A 293 -4.88 -22.40 24.50
C SER A 293 -4.32 -22.64 25.89
N THR A 294 -4.82 -21.90 26.87
CA THR A 294 -4.46 -22.06 28.28
C THR A 294 -5.61 -22.66 29.07
N THR A 295 -5.35 -23.05 30.32
CA THR A 295 -6.41 -23.42 31.26
C THR A 295 -7.42 -22.29 31.42
N ASN A 296 -8.71 -22.58 31.56
CA ASN A 296 -9.83 -21.64 31.73
C ASN A 296 -10.31 -20.91 30.46
N SER A 297 -10.23 -21.56 29.29
CA SER A 297 -10.73 -20.99 28.03
C SER A 297 -10.06 -19.65 27.62
N ALA A 298 -8.91 -19.35 28.18
CA ALA A 298 -8.09 -18.24 27.73
C ALA A 298 -7.10 -18.68 26.66
N ARG A 299 -6.66 -17.75 25.82
CA ARG A 299 -5.71 -17.96 24.74
C ARG A 299 -4.57 -16.96 24.87
N LEU A 300 -3.35 -17.42 24.71
CA LEU A 300 -2.16 -16.61 24.54
C LEU A 300 -1.82 -16.61 23.04
N ALA A 301 -1.77 -15.44 22.43
CA ALA A 301 -1.32 -15.25 21.06
C ALA A 301 0.00 -14.46 21.07
N ILE A 302 0.98 -14.96 20.33
CA ILE A 302 2.26 -14.28 20.09
C ILE A 302 2.37 -14.07 18.60
N GLU A 303 2.63 -12.84 18.17
CA GLU A 303 2.70 -12.48 16.76
C GLU A 303 3.94 -11.61 16.50
N ALA A 304 4.68 -11.94 15.45
CA ALA A 304 5.86 -11.20 15.04
C ALA A 304 5.89 -11.00 13.53
N GLU A 305 6.31 -9.83 13.10
CA GLU A 305 6.52 -9.51 11.68
C GLU A 305 7.78 -8.68 11.48
N ILE A 306 8.60 -9.06 10.53
CA ILE A 306 9.76 -8.29 10.08
C ILE A 306 9.57 -7.92 8.62
N THR A 307 9.82 -6.65 8.30
CA THR A 307 9.72 -6.13 6.93
C THR A 307 10.97 -5.34 6.59
N SER A 308 11.48 -5.50 5.39
CA SER A 308 12.57 -4.69 4.86
C SER A 308 12.31 -4.28 3.42
N LEU A 309 12.32 -2.98 3.20
CA LEU A 309 12.31 -2.32 1.89
C LEU A 309 13.65 -1.64 1.60
N GLU A 310 14.66 -1.89 2.45
CA GLU A 310 15.98 -1.30 2.33
C GLU A 310 16.65 -1.70 1.00
N PRO A 311 17.36 -0.77 0.34
CA PRO A 311 18.12 -1.05 -0.85
C PRO A 311 19.11 -2.19 -0.62
N SER A 312 19.25 -3.07 -1.60
CA SER A 312 20.23 -4.15 -1.54
C SER A 312 21.63 -3.63 -1.88
N GLN A 313 22.68 -4.43 -1.61
CA GLN A 313 24.06 -4.09 -1.98
C GLN A 313 24.25 -3.86 -3.48
N SER A 314 23.39 -4.45 -4.32
CA SER A 314 23.40 -4.24 -5.77
C SER A 314 23.05 -2.80 -6.17
N PHE A 315 22.43 -2.02 -5.29
CA PHE A 315 22.15 -0.60 -5.50
C PHE A 315 23.40 0.20 -5.87
N ARG A 316 24.57 -0.16 -5.33
CA ARG A 316 25.84 0.49 -5.64
C ARG A 316 26.30 0.30 -7.10
N LEU A 317 25.88 -0.80 -7.71
CA LEU A 317 26.26 -1.17 -9.07
C LEU A 317 25.19 -0.81 -10.11
N LYS A 318 23.93 -0.98 -9.71
CA LYS A 318 22.74 -0.65 -10.52
C LYS A 318 21.78 0.13 -9.66
N LYS A 319 21.77 1.44 -9.82
CA LYS A 319 20.85 2.33 -9.09
C LYS A 319 19.41 2.03 -9.49
N HIS A 320 18.52 2.07 -8.54
CA HIS A 320 17.08 1.98 -8.72
C HIS A 320 16.38 3.02 -7.83
N GLY A 321 15.11 3.27 -8.11
CA GLY A 321 14.29 4.08 -7.22
C GLY A 321 14.06 3.36 -5.89
N GLU A 322 13.81 4.12 -4.87
CA GLU A 322 13.33 3.60 -3.61
C GLU A 322 11.90 3.08 -3.74
N TRP A 323 11.52 2.18 -2.85
CA TRP A 323 10.16 1.68 -2.84
C TRP A 323 9.15 2.82 -2.79
N TYR A 324 8.10 2.71 -3.61
CA TYR A 324 6.99 3.67 -3.74
C TYR A 324 7.36 5.00 -4.38
N THR A 325 8.63 5.32 -4.56
CA THR A 325 9.04 6.48 -5.36
C THR A 325 8.96 6.17 -6.84
N SER A 326 8.74 7.17 -7.68
CA SER A 326 8.72 6.98 -9.11
C SER A 326 9.41 8.12 -9.86
N ARG A 327 10.02 7.75 -10.98
CA ARG A 327 10.56 8.73 -11.94
C ARG A 327 9.51 9.13 -12.98
N ARG A 328 8.51 8.27 -13.21
CA ARG A 328 7.50 8.44 -14.27
C ARG A 328 6.23 9.08 -13.75
N VAL A 329 5.85 8.73 -12.55
CA VAL A 329 4.68 9.23 -11.83
C VAL A 329 5.21 9.96 -10.60
N ILE A 330 5.38 11.27 -10.71
CA ILE A 330 6.15 12.05 -9.73
C ILE A 330 5.62 11.98 -8.30
N GLN A 331 4.33 11.74 -8.12
CA GLN A 331 3.72 11.53 -6.81
C GLN A 331 4.05 10.15 -6.20
N GLY A 332 4.67 9.25 -6.98
CA GLY A 332 4.92 7.90 -6.53
C GLY A 332 3.64 7.10 -6.26
N TYR A 333 3.78 6.02 -5.51
CA TYR A 333 2.69 5.11 -5.16
C TYR A 333 1.95 5.56 -3.90
N THR A 334 1.26 6.68 -4.00
CA THR A 334 0.58 7.34 -2.88
C THR A 334 -0.86 7.70 -3.21
N HIS A 335 -1.63 7.97 -2.18
CA HIS A 335 -2.95 8.58 -2.25
C HIS A 335 -3.09 9.60 -1.12
N LYS A 336 -3.35 10.88 -1.49
CA LYS A 336 -3.49 12.01 -0.56
C LYS A 336 -2.33 12.09 0.44
N GLY A 337 -1.12 12.01 -0.07
CA GLY A 337 0.09 12.15 0.72
C GLY A 337 0.45 10.96 1.61
N ARG A 338 -0.08 9.76 1.32
CA ARG A 338 0.24 8.54 2.04
C ARG A 338 0.53 7.37 1.11
N VAL A 339 1.51 6.59 1.45
CA VAL A 339 1.83 5.34 0.73
C VAL A 339 0.64 4.38 0.79
N ILE A 340 0.25 3.83 -0.35
CA ILE A 340 -0.86 2.85 -0.46
C ILE A 340 -0.44 1.49 0.08
N GLY A 341 0.84 1.12 -0.11
CA GLY A 341 1.44 -0.12 0.39
C GLY A 341 1.92 -0.03 1.85
N ALA A 342 3.10 -0.56 2.13
CA ALA A 342 3.67 -0.63 3.47
C ALA A 342 3.89 0.77 4.09
N GLY A 343 3.34 0.98 5.29
CA GLY A 343 3.37 2.27 5.99
C GLY A 343 4.75 2.73 6.44
N ILE A 344 5.75 1.84 6.43
CA ILE A 344 7.15 2.20 6.71
C ILE A 344 7.78 3.07 5.62
N GLY A 345 7.08 3.25 4.49
CA GLY A 345 7.49 4.16 3.42
C GLY A 345 8.69 3.69 2.61
N PRO A 346 9.32 4.63 1.87
CA PRO A 346 10.49 4.32 1.07
C PRO A 346 11.66 3.83 1.93
N SER A 347 12.37 2.81 1.45
CA SER A 347 13.63 2.29 2.04
C SER A 347 13.57 1.93 3.53
N GLY A 348 12.39 1.83 4.13
CA GLY A 348 12.22 1.55 5.53
C GLY A 348 12.38 0.07 5.89
N SER A 349 12.66 -0.21 7.17
CA SER A 349 12.52 -1.53 7.75
C SER A 349 11.79 -1.49 9.09
N SER A 350 11.11 -2.58 9.43
CA SER A 350 10.40 -2.70 10.70
C SER A 350 10.53 -4.09 11.30
N GLN A 351 10.50 -4.13 12.62
CA GLN A 351 10.40 -5.31 13.44
C GLN A 351 9.26 -5.07 14.41
N TRP A 352 8.26 -5.92 14.38
CA TRP A 352 7.08 -5.82 15.23
C TRP A 352 6.85 -7.13 15.99
N LEU A 353 6.50 -7.00 17.24
CA LEU A 353 6.17 -8.11 18.12
C LEU A 353 4.97 -7.72 18.97
N ALA A 354 3.98 -8.61 19.06
CA ALA A 354 2.84 -8.48 19.95
C ALA A 354 2.62 -9.75 20.77
N VAL A 355 2.08 -9.57 21.97
CA VAL A 355 1.64 -10.63 22.87
C VAL A 355 0.26 -10.26 23.38
N ASP A 356 -0.73 -11.11 23.08
CA ASP A 356 -2.12 -10.91 23.44
C ASP A 356 -2.61 -12.05 24.34
N TRP A 357 -3.15 -11.68 25.51
CA TRP A 357 -3.87 -12.58 26.37
C TRP A 357 -5.37 -12.36 26.16
N VAL A 358 -6.06 -13.33 25.59
CA VAL A 358 -7.48 -13.27 25.29
C VAL A 358 -8.24 -14.18 26.23
N ALA A 359 -9.05 -13.60 27.12
CA ALA A 359 -9.94 -14.31 28.02
C ALA A 359 -11.41 -14.11 27.60
N PRO A 360 -12.37 -14.93 28.09
CA PRO A 360 -13.77 -14.86 27.64
C PRO A 360 -14.47 -13.50 27.85
N ARG A 361 -13.99 -12.67 28.77
CA ARG A 361 -14.61 -11.37 29.12
C ARG A 361 -13.70 -10.18 28.94
N TRP A 362 -12.42 -10.37 28.69
CA TRP A 362 -11.46 -9.28 28.53
C TRP A 362 -10.26 -9.77 27.72
N ASN A 363 -9.57 -8.84 27.12
CA ASN A 363 -8.29 -9.08 26.45
C ASN A 363 -7.28 -8.02 26.89
N LEU A 364 -6.02 -8.42 26.94
CA LEU A 364 -4.89 -7.55 27.22
C LEU A 364 -3.80 -7.86 26.22
N GLY A 365 -3.37 -6.84 25.47
CA GLY A 365 -2.31 -6.94 24.51
C GLY A 365 -1.19 -5.94 24.77
N LEU A 366 0.03 -6.36 24.51
CA LEU A 366 1.21 -5.51 24.49
C LEU A 366 1.91 -5.70 23.15
N PHE A 367 2.36 -4.61 22.56
CA PHE A 367 3.17 -4.69 21.35
C PHE A 367 4.35 -3.73 21.41
N GLY A 368 5.40 -4.09 20.68
CA GLY A 368 6.56 -3.25 20.45
C GLY A 368 6.90 -3.19 18.97
N THR A 369 7.29 -2.02 18.49
CA THR A 369 7.73 -1.84 17.11
C THR A 369 9.05 -1.10 17.08
N ARG A 370 10.02 -1.66 16.38
CA ARG A 370 11.22 -0.95 15.97
C ARG A 370 11.10 -0.63 14.49
N MET A 371 11.12 0.64 14.15
CA MET A 371 11.15 1.11 12.77
C MET A 371 12.45 1.83 12.49
N ARG A 372 13.00 1.57 11.33
CA ARG A 372 14.09 2.30 10.74
C ARG A 372 13.55 2.90 9.46
N LEU A 373 13.34 4.18 9.48
CA LEU A 373 13.05 4.93 8.29
C LEU A 373 14.38 5.25 7.63
N GLU A 374 14.35 5.54 6.34
CA GLU A 374 15.54 5.84 5.58
C GLU A 374 16.61 6.57 6.38
N ASN A 375 17.80 6.00 6.41
CA ASN A 375 18.99 6.59 6.99
C ASN A 375 20.03 6.72 5.89
N GLU A 376 20.18 7.89 5.35
CA GLU A 376 21.43 8.34 4.79
C GLU A 376 22.15 9.28 5.72
#